data_0872cbfb0eb418119a01a0f27c849e0b
#
_entry.id   0872cbfb0eb418119a01a0f27c849e0b
#
_cell.length_a   1.000
_cell.length_b   1.000
_cell.length_c   1.000
_cell.angle_alpha   90.00
_cell.angle_beta   90.00
_cell.angle_gamma   90.00
#
_symmetry.space_group_name_H-M   'P 1'
#
loop_
_entity.id
_entity.type
_entity.pdbx_description
1 polymer ?
#
loop_
_entity_poly.entity_id
_entity_poly.type
_entity_poly.pdbx_seq_one_letter_code
_entity_poly.pdbx_strand_id
1 'polypeptide(L)'
;FTTDIKLDIDSGYRSLEEQDEINNLYKEYAAPSGFSEHHTGLAFDLFLIDKDKNILENEEMLSDKYIDFWKKVEKKAYRCGLILRYPKDKESVTGYTYEPWHYRYVTTSTAKIIYDKKLTLEEYHKLYRKSGILLVNKKKGMTSRDVVNIISKRFDTKKVGHNGTLDPLATGLLVVTVNNATKINEFLTAYQKEYQAKVLIGTRTDTGDITGKVLESIEDTNLSKDAILKMIKEFPKEYLQEVPIYSAVKINGKKLYEYAREGKSVTLPKRNVSIIDLKLLSVTPTTFTFKTTVSKGCYIRSMIEDMGKILGVPLTMASLKRTKQGDFSLTDAKNLAEIEENVELISIKDALQVKTREIDKDLAKKIKSGSKIRIDENMLLFLEDGKELALYMKIDDYAKPLKMFSTK
;
A
#
# COMPACT_ATOMS: atom_id res chain seq x y z
N PHE A 1 32.02 -28.92 -0.74
CA PHE A 1 32.97 -28.11 -1.52
C PHE A 1 34.30 -28.87 -1.50
N THR A 2 34.98 -28.94 -2.61
CA THR A 2 36.38 -29.41 -2.66
C THR A 2 37.20 -28.42 -1.88
N THR A 3 38.18 -28.91 -1.10
CA THR A 3 39.00 -28.16 -0.14
C THR A 3 39.88 -27.03 -0.76
N ASP A 4 39.79 -26.84 -2.08
CA ASP A 4 40.76 -26.06 -2.85
C ASP A 4 40.20 -24.73 -3.39
N ILE A 5 38.92 -24.42 -3.17
CA ILE A 5 38.28 -23.17 -3.63
C ILE A 5 37.53 -22.53 -2.48
N LYS A 6 37.80 -21.24 -2.23
CA LYS A 6 37.05 -20.39 -1.31
C LYS A 6 36.12 -19.47 -2.10
N LEU A 7 34.98 -19.15 -1.48
CA LEU A 7 34.01 -18.20 -1.95
C LEU A 7 34.02 -17.00 -1.03
N ASP A 8 34.07 -15.79 -1.58
CA ASP A 8 33.99 -14.55 -0.80
C ASP A 8 33.14 -13.51 -1.54
N ILE A 9 32.80 -12.42 -0.86
CA ILE A 9 31.97 -11.33 -1.41
C ILE A 9 32.91 -10.31 -2.08
N ASP A 10 32.67 -10.03 -3.34
CA ASP A 10 33.36 -9.00 -4.11
C ASP A 10 32.71 -7.63 -3.89
N SER A 11 31.39 -7.54 -4.14
CA SER A 11 30.65 -6.28 -4.12
C SER A 11 29.30 -6.46 -3.47
N GLY A 12 28.97 -5.58 -2.54
CA GLY A 12 27.66 -5.54 -1.87
C GLY A 12 26.84 -4.33 -2.29
N TYR A 13 26.43 -3.50 -1.31
CA TYR A 13 25.78 -2.22 -1.61
C TYR A 13 26.73 -1.30 -2.39
N ARG A 14 26.18 -0.62 -3.41
CA ARG A 14 26.87 0.43 -4.18
C ARG A 14 26.08 1.73 -4.11
N SER A 15 26.78 2.84 -3.90
CA SER A 15 26.19 4.18 -4.06
C SER A 15 25.93 4.51 -5.54
N LEU A 16 25.27 5.63 -5.80
CA LEU A 16 25.07 6.10 -7.18
C LEU A 16 26.40 6.47 -7.83
N GLU A 17 27.29 7.10 -7.07
CA GLU A 17 28.60 7.55 -7.50
C GLU A 17 29.51 6.35 -7.85
N GLU A 18 29.60 5.35 -6.99
CA GLU A 18 30.35 4.11 -7.25
C GLU A 18 29.83 3.38 -8.50
N GLN A 19 28.51 3.35 -8.70
CA GLN A 19 27.93 2.72 -9.90
C GLN A 19 28.23 3.51 -11.16
N ASP A 20 28.29 4.84 -11.11
CA ASP A 20 28.68 5.68 -12.24
C ASP A 20 30.14 5.42 -12.63
N GLU A 21 31.04 5.27 -11.67
CA GLU A 21 32.45 4.90 -11.94
C GLU A 21 32.54 3.53 -12.63
N ILE A 22 31.83 2.52 -12.11
CA ILE A 22 31.80 1.18 -12.69
C ILE A 22 31.18 1.19 -14.10
N ASN A 23 30.07 1.90 -14.29
CA ASN A 23 29.43 2.00 -15.62
C ASN A 23 30.31 2.73 -16.65
N ASN A 24 31.11 3.69 -16.23
CA ASN A 24 32.06 4.37 -17.11
C ASN A 24 33.21 3.46 -17.56
N LEU A 25 33.64 2.54 -16.70
CA LEU A 25 34.68 1.55 -17.01
C LEU A 25 34.15 0.37 -17.84
N TYR A 26 32.91 -0.05 -17.59
CA TYR A 26 32.32 -1.29 -18.13
C TYR A 26 30.94 -1.06 -18.75
N LYS A 27 30.81 -0.08 -19.66
CA LYS A 27 29.53 0.37 -20.25
C LYS A 27 28.64 -0.73 -20.85
N GLU A 28 29.24 -1.80 -21.35
CA GLU A 28 28.51 -2.90 -22.00
C GLU A 28 27.97 -3.92 -21.00
N TYR A 29 28.49 -3.95 -19.77
CA TYR A 29 28.18 -4.99 -18.77
C TYR A 29 27.54 -4.41 -17.50
N ALA A 30 27.83 -3.17 -17.16
CA ALA A 30 27.35 -2.56 -15.93
C ALA A 30 26.05 -1.77 -16.14
N ALA A 31 25.09 -1.94 -15.25
CA ALA A 31 23.85 -1.16 -15.26
C ALA A 31 24.15 0.34 -15.04
N PRO A 32 23.41 1.27 -15.70
CA PRO A 32 23.49 2.69 -15.39
C PRO A 32 23.17 2.99 -13.93
N SER A 33 23.72 4.07 -13.40
CA SER A 33 23.38 4.56 -12.06
C SER A 33 21.86 4.74 -11.90
N GLY A 34 21.33 4.33 -10.75
CA GLY A 34 19.90 4.30 -10.48
C GLY A 34 19.17 3.03 -10.96
N PHE A 35 19.81 2.18 -11.78
CA PHE A 35 19.25 0.94 -12.31
C PHE A 35 19.93 -0.32 -11.76
N SER A 36 21.07 -0.19 -11.08
CA SER A 36 21.76 -1.32 -10.46
C SER A 36 21.01 -1.87 -9.26
N GLU A 37 20.92 -3.21 -9.16
CA GLU A 37 20.30 -3.88 -7.99
C GLU A 37 21.11 -3.69 -6.70
N HIS A 38 22.41 -3.41 -6.82
CA HIS A 38 23.28 -3.13 -5.67
C HIS A 38 22.85 -1.89 -4.87
N HIS A 39 22.17 -0.90 -5.51
CA HIS A 39 21.57 0.24 -4.80
C HIS A 39 20.48 -0.15 -3.80
N THR A 40 19.92 -1.35 -3.95
CA THR A 40 18.88 -1.83 -3.02
C THR A 40 19.44 -2.35 -1.70
N GLY A 41 20.75 -2.67 -1.65
CA GLY A 41 21.40 -3.40 -0.56
C GLY A 41 20.94 -4.86 -0.46
N LEU A 42 20.28 -5.39 -1.50
CA LEU A 42 19.77 -6.76 -1.54
C LEU A 42 20.53 -7.66 -2.52
N ALA A 43 21.42 -7.10 -3.35
CA ALA A 43 22.26 -7.82 -4.28
C ALA A 43 23.72 -7.75 -3.89
N PHE A 44 24.47 -8.78 -4.23
CA PHE A 44 25.92 -8.84 -4.04
C PHE A 44 26.54 -9.78 -5.08
N ASP A 45 27.80 -9.52 -5.38
CA ASP A 45 28.62 -10.34 -6.24
C ASP A 45 29.59 -11.19 -5.40
N LEU A 46 29.86 -12.40 -5.89
CA LEU A 46 30.77 -13.36 -5.27
C LEU A 46 32.00 -13.55 -6.17
N PHE A 47 33.15 -13.80 -5.59
CA PHE A 47 34.32 -14.24 -6.34
C PHE A 47 34.90 -15.52 -5.77
N LEU A 48 35.68 -16.21 -6.58
CA LEU A 48 36.38 -17.42 -6.23
C LEU A 48 37.84 -17.16 -5.98
N ILE A 49 38.38 -17.78 -4.93
CA ILE A 49 39.80 -17.79 -4.61
C ILE A 49 40.29 -19.22 -4.78
N ASP A 50 41.31 -19.42 -5.59
CA ASP A 50 41.91 -20.73 -5.80
C ASP A 50 42.77 -21.19 -4.60
N LYS A 51 43.33 -22.42 -4.69
CA LYS A 51 44.21 -23.02 -3.66
C LYS A 51 45.48 -22.22 -3.43
N ASP A 52 45.95 -21.48 -4.42
CA ASP A 52 47.16 -20.67 -4.41
C ASP A 52 46.88 -19.24 -3.94
N LYS A 53 45.63 -18.96 -3.51
CA LYS A 53 45.11 -17.66 -3.03
C LYS A 53 44.97 -16.59 -4.12
N ASN A 54 44.89 -16.97 -5.40
CA ASN A 54 44.59 -16.05 -6.46
C ASN A 54 43.07 -15.83 -6.58
N ILE A 55 42.67 -14.58 -6.77
CA ILE A 55 41.28 -14.22 -7.13
C ILE A 55 41.11 -14.57 -8.61
N LEU A 56 40.03 -15.31 -8.94
CA LEU A 56 39.75 -15.69 -10.30
C LEU A 56 39.01 -14.57 -11.02
N GLU A 57 39.45 -14.26 -12.23
CA GLU A 57 38.75 -13.31 -13.12
C GLU A 57 37.40 -13.87 -13.60
N ASN A 58 36.50 -12.99 -13.98
CA ASN A 58 35.14 -13.35 -14.39
C ASN A 58 35.12 -14.39 -15.51
N GLU A 59 35.99 -14.27 -16.51
CA GLU A 59 36.11 -15.22 -17.61
C GLU A 59 36.53 -16.61 -17.17
N GLU A 60 37.44 -16.71 -16.18
CA GLU A 60 37.83 -17.97 -15.58
C GLU A 60 36.71 -18.61 -14.77
N MET A 61 35.95 -17.80 -14.02
CA MET A 61 34.78 -18.23 -13.26
C MET A 61 33.64 -18.77 -14.14
N LEU A 62 33.57 -18.37 -15.40
CA LEU A 62 32.62 -18.86 -16.41
C LEU A 62 33.05 -20.16 -17.08
N SER A 63 34.29 -20.61 -16.89
CA SER A 63 34.80 -21.82 -17.50
C SER A 63 34.07 -23.07 -17.00
N ASP A 64 34.05 -24.13 -17.83
CA ASP A 64 33.41 -25.41 -17.51
C ASP A 64 33.93 -26.04 -16.21
N LYS A 65 35.16 -25.72 -15.83
CA LYS A 65 35.80 -26.16 -14.56
C LYS A 65 34.97 -25.79 -13.33
N TYR A 66 34.25 -24.66 -13.34
CA TYR A 66 33.55 -24.15 -12.19
C TYR A 66 32.01 -24.28 -12.27
N ILE A 67 31.46 -24.84 -13.38
CA ILE A 67 30.00 -25.02 -13.54
C ILE A 67 29.38 -25.80 -12.38
N ASP A 68 29.98 -26.92 -12.01
CA ASP A 68 29.42 -27.75 -10.92
C ASP A 68 29.59 -27.12 -9.52
N PHE A 69 30.59 -26.27 -9.38
CA PHE A 69 30.74 -25.47 -8.17
C PHE A 69 29.58 -24.46 -8.07
N TRP A 70 29.31 -23.69 -9.09
CA TRP A 70 28.21 -22.72 -9.11
C TRP A 70 26.85 -23.37 -8.94
N LYS A 71 26.57 -24.52 -9.53
CA LYS A 71 25.36 -25.31 -9.26
C LYS A 71 25.21 -25.69 -7.79
N LYS A 72 26.30 -26.01 -7.10
CA LYS A 72 26.28 -26.29 -5.67
C LYS A 72 26.02 -25.03 -4.82
N VAL A 73 26.54 -23.88 -5.23
CA VAL A 73 26.25 -22.59 -4.60
C VAL A 73 24.77 -22.26 -4.71
N GLU A 74 24.21 -22.30 -5.93
CA GLU A 74 22.80 -22.04 -6.19
C GLU A 74 21.88 -22.96 -5.37
N LYS A 75 22.19 -24.27 -5.33
CA LYS A 75 21.45 -25.27 -4.53
C LYS A 75 21.45 -24.98 -3.02
N LYS A 76 22.40 -24.22 -2.51
CA LYS A 76 22.45 -23.81 -1.10
C LYS A 76 21.85 -22.41 -0.90
N ALA A 77 22.08 -21.50 -1.84
CA ALA A 77 21.70 -20.10 -1.77
C ALA A 77 20.19 -19.92 -1.53
N TYR A 78 19.33 -20.66 -2.26
CA TYR A 78 17.88 -20.50 -2.10
C TYR A 78 17.37 -20.79 -0.68
N ARG A 79 18.07 -21.63 0.09
CA ARG A 79 17.71 -21.94 1.49
C ARG A 79 17.94 -20.75 2.42
N CYS A 80 18.77 -19.81 1.99
CA CYS A 80 19.06 -18.55 2.69
C CYS A 80 18.25 -17.38 2.11
N GLY A 81 17.31 -17.63 1.21
CA GLY A 81 16.52 -16.57 0.57
C GLY A 81 17.22 -15.87 -0.58
N LEU A 82 18.29 -16.47 -1.12
CA LEU A 82 19.09 -15.92 -2.22
C LEU A 82 18.75 -16.63 -3.53
N ILE A 83 18.70 -15.90 -4.62
CA ILE A 83 18.55 -16.43 -5.98
C ILE A 83 19.75 -16.08 -6.83
N LEU A 84 20.10 -16.97 -7.75
CA LEU A 84 20.94 -16.62 -8.89
C LEU A 84 20.15 -15.63 -9.77
N ARG A 85 20.66 -14.40 -9.87
CA ARG A 85 19.87 -13.31 -10.45
C ARG A 85 19.79 -13.37 -11.96
N TYR A 86 20.88 -13.74 -12.62
CA TYR A 86 21.01 -13.81 -14.06
C TYR A 86 21.39 -15.23 -14.51
N PRO A 87 20.41 -16.17 -14.53
CA PRO A 87 20.65 -17.56 -14.87
C PRO A 87 20.90 -17.74 -16.38
N LYS A 88 21.65 -18.78 -16.74
CA LYS A 88 21.98 -19.15 -18.12
C LYS A 88 20.69 -19.40 -18.93
N ASP A 89 20.71 -19.03 -20.21
CA ASP A 89 19.61 -19.19 -21.18
C ASP A 89 18.36 -18.37 -20.84
N LYS A 90 18.52 -17.29 -20.04
CA LYS A 90 17.43 -16.39 -19.63
C LYS A 90 17.73 -14.91 -19.96
N GLU A 91 18.71 -14.63 -20.75
CA GLU A 91 19.18 -13.28 -21.11
C GLU A 91 18.07 -12.44 -21.74
N SER A 92 17.24 -13.06 -22.59
CA SER A 92 16.09 -12.40 -23.22
C SER A 92 15.00 -11.97 -22.24
N VAL A 93 14.98 -12.53 -21.02
CA VAL A 93 14.02 -12.21 -19.95
C VAL A 93 14.61 -11.23 -18.96
N THR A 94 15.87 -11.44 -18.57
CA THR A 94 16.56 -10.62 -17.55
C THR A 94 17.15 -9.33 -18.14
N GLY A 95 17.50 -9.36 -19.43
CA GLY A 95 18.23 -8.28 -20.11
C GLY A 95 19.73 -8.27 -19.83
N TYR A 96 20.25 -9.27 -19.08
CA TYR A 96 21.65 -9.39 -18.69
C TYR A 96 22.19 -10.77 -19.08
N THR A 97 23.49 -10.87 -19.33
CA THR A 97 24.19 -12.13 -19.58
C THR A 97 24.20 -13.02 -18.33
N TYR A 98 24.58 -14.30 -18.50
CA TYR A 98 24.75 -15.22 -17.38
C TYR A 98 25.86 -14.76 -16.43
N GLU A 99 25.51 -14.58 -15.16
CA GLU A 99 26.43 -14.17 -14.09
C GLU A 99 26.31 -15.12 -12.91
N PRO A 100 27.10 -16.20 -12.82
CA PRO A 100 26.99 -17.20 -11.75
C PRO A 100 27.35 -16.65 -10.36
N TRP A 101 28.00 -15.51 -10.29
CA TRP A 101 28.40 -14.81 -9.07
C TRP A 101 27.35 -13.85 -8.52
N HIS A 102 26.40 -13.36 -9.34
CA HIS A 102 25.45 -12.31 -8.94
C HIS A 102 24.22 -12.90 -8.24
N TYR A 103 24.13 -12.66 -6.95
CA TYR A 103 23.03 -13.13 -6.11
C TYR A 103 22.17 -11.99 -5.58
N ARG A 104 20.87 -12.28 -5.46
CA ARG A 104 19.90 -11.36 -4.88
C ARG A 104 19.12 -12.02 -3.76
N TYR A 105 18.98 -11.30 -2.64
CA TYR A 105 18.06 -11.69 -1.57
C TYR A 105 16.62 -11.35 -1.94
N VAL A 106 15.72 -12.32 -1.79
CA VAL A 106 14.29 -12.16 -2.06
C VAL A 106 13.42 -12.56 -0.86
N THR A 107 13.49 -13.65 -0.32
CA THR A 107 12.99 -14.30 0.92
C THR A 107 13.16 -15.80 0.72
N THR A 108 13.16 -16.58 1.76
CA THR A 108 13.30 -18.05 1.62
C THR A 108 12.16 -18.70 0.86
N SER A 109 10.92 -18.22 1.04
CA SER A 109 9.73 -18.73 0.33
C SER A 109 9.80 -18.42 -1.18
N THR A 110 10.13 -17.19 -1.53
CA THR A 110 10.28 -16.76 -2.93
C THR A 110 11.46 -17.47 -3.59
N ALA A 111 12.62 -17.51 -2.94
CA ALA A 111 13.81 -18.18 -3.48
C ALA A 111 13.56 -19.65 -3.73
N LYS A 112 12.82 -20.35 -2.84
CA LYS A 112 12.44 -21.76 -3.04
C LYS A 112 11.57 -21.95 -4.28
N ILE A 113 10.57 -21.10 -4.49
CA ILE A 113 9.69 -21.18 -5.68
C ILE A 113 10.48 -20.93 -6.96
N ILE A 114 11.34 -19.92 -6.97
CA ILE A 114 12.19 -19.55 -8.10
C ILE A 114 13.13 -20.72 -8.44
N TYR A 115 13.79 -21.29 -7.44
CA TYR A 115 14.69 -22.43 -7.62
C TYR A 115 13.97 -23.67 -8.12
N ASP A 116 12.87 -24.09 -7.46
CA ASP A 116 12.13 -25.32 -7.78
C ASP A 116 11.52 -25.26 -9.20
N LYS A 117 11.09 -24.07 -9.64
CA LYS A 117 10.42 -23.87 -10.94
C LYS A 117 11.35 -23.30 -12.02
N LYS A 118 12.64 -23.12 -11.72
CA LYS A 118 13.65 -22.57 -12.63
C LYS A 118 13.21 -21.24 -13.27
N LEU A 119 12.67 -20.35 -12.45
CA LEU A 119 12.20 -19.04 -12.88
C LEU A 119 13.30 -17.99 -12.73
N THR A 120 13.21 -16.91 -13.52
CA THR A 120 13.88 -15.66 -13.18
C THR A 120 13.03 -14.87 -12.18
N LEU A 121 13.56 -13.80 -11.60
CA LEU A 121 12.79 -12.91 -10.74
C LEU A 121 11.63 -12.25 -11.51
N GLU A 122 11.84 -11.90 -12.79
CA GLU A 122 10.83 -11.34 -13.68
C GLU A 122 9.68 -12.34 -13.93
N GLU A 123 10.03 -13.59 -14.25
CA GLU A 123 9.04 -14.67 -14.45
C GLU A 123 8.26 -14.95 -13.16
N TYR A 124 8.94 -14.97 -12.01
CA TYR A 124 8.28 -15.09 -10.72
C TYR A 124 7.29 -13.96 -10.49
N HIS A 125 7.69 -12.70 -10.68
CA HIS A 125 6.80 -11.57 -10.53
C HIS A 125 5.61 -11.63 -11.49
N LYS A 126 5.83 -12.05 -12.72
CA LYS A 126 4.75 -12.22 -13.71
C LYS A 126 3.74 -13.31 -13.29
N LEU A 127 4.21 -14.41 -12.71
CA LEU A 127 3.37 -15.57 -12.37
C LEU A 127 2.75 -15.48 -10.97
N TYR A 128 3.48 -14.93 -10.00
CA TYR A 128 3.15 -15.03 -8.58
C TYR A 128 2.88 -13.68 -7.91
N ARG A 129 3.07 -12.56 -8.60
CA ARG A 129 2.82 -11.24 -8.02
C ARG A 129 1.35 -11.10 -7.68
N LYS A 130 1.03 -11.29 -6.41
CA LYS A 130 -0.33 -11.15 -5.91
C LYS A 130 -0.82 -9.72 -6.08
N SER A 131 -2.03 -9.57 -6.61
CA SER A 131 -2.75 -8.30 -6.68
C SER A 131 -4.06 -8.44 -5.92
N GLY A 132 -4.42 -7.46 -5.14
CA GLY A 132 -5.68 -7.52 -4.39
C GLY A 132 -5.73 -6.50 -3.26
N ILE A 133 -6.70 -6.71 -2.40
CA ILE A 133 -7.01 -5.85 -1.27
C ILE A 133 -6.68 -6.58 0.03
N LEU A 134 -6.06 -5.86 0.94
CA LEU A 134 -5.72 -6.32 2.27
C LEU A 134 -6.42 -5.44 3.31
N LEU A 135 -7.11 -6.06 4.25
CA LEU A 135 -7.74 -5.39 5.37
C LEU A 135 -6.78 -5.39 6.56
N VAL A 136 -6.36 -4.21 7.00
CA VAL A 136 -5.37 -4.06 8.07
C VAL A 136 -5.99 -3.39 9.27
N ASN A 137 -5.83 -3.99 10.45
CA ASN A 137 -6.15 -3.34 11.72
C ASN A 137 -4.98 -2.43 12.13
N LYS A 138 -5.10 -1.14 11.78
CA LYS A 138 -4.07 -0.14 12.10
C LYS A 138 -4.04 0.14 13.61
N LYS A 139 -2.88 0.02 14.23
CA LYS A 139 -2.66 0.37 15.62
C LYS A 139 -2.53 1.90 15.82
N LYS A 140 -2.81 2.35 17.05
CA LYS A 140 -2.55 3.73 17.50
C LYS A 140 -1.05 4.04 17.40
N GLY A 141 -0.70 5.29 17.10
CA GLY A 141 0.68 5.77 16.98
C GLY A 141 1.28 5.63 15.58
N MET A 142 0.72 4.78 14.72
CA MET A 142 1.17 4.62 13.33
C MET A 142 0.41 5.54 12.38
N THR A 143 1.09 6.07 11.38
CA THR A 143 0.44 6.70 10.22
C THR A 143 -0.05 5.64 9.23
N SER A 144 -1.01 6.01 8.37
CA SER A 144 -1.43 5.12 7.25
C SER A 144 -0.26 4.86 6.28
N ARG A 145 0.70 5.79 6.17
CA ARG A 145 1.91 5.63 5.34
C ARG A 145 2.85 4.58 5.92
N ASP A 146 3.00 4.50 7.24
CA ASP A 146 3.83 3.46 7.87
C ASP A 146 3.29 2.07 7.56
N VAL A 147 1.97 1.90 7.60
CA VAL A 147 1.32 0.63 7.19
C VAL A 147 1.64 0.31 5.73
N VAL A 148 1.48 1.28 4.83
CA VAL A 148 1.82 1.11 3.40
C VAL A 148 3.28 0.72 3.23
N ASN A 149 4.21 1.35 3.93
CA ASN A 149 5.64 1.07 3.84
C ASN A 149 5.98 -0.36 4.32
N ILE A 150 5.36 -0.81 5.41
CA ILE A 150 5.51 -2.18 5.91
C ILE A 150 5.00 -3.21 4.90
N ILE A 151 3.80 -2.99 4.36
CA ILE A 151 3.22 -3.88 3.35
C ILE A 151 4.06 -3.86 2.06
N SER A 152 4.55 -2.69 1.66
CA SER A 152 5.42 -2.52 0.50
C SER A 152 6.68 -3.40 0.59
N LYS A 153 7.32 -3.40 1.77
CA LYS A 153 8.49 -4.25 2.04
C LYS A 153 8.14 -5.74 2.04
N ARG A 154 7.02 -6.13 2.67
CA ARG A 154 6.60 -7.54 2.77
C ARG A 154 6.22 -8.16 1.43
N PHE A 155 5.62 -7.38 0.54
CA PHE A 155 5.19 -7.83 -0.79
C PHE A 155 6.20 -7.49 -1.90
N ASP A 156 7.39 -7.03 -1.54
CA ASP A 156 8.44 -6.59 -2.46
C ASP A 156 7.88 -5.77 -3.64
N THR A 157 7.09 -4.75 -3.33
CA THR A 157 6.46 -3.90 -4.34
C THR A 157 6.31 -2.46 -3.89
N LYS A 158 6.61 -1.51 -4.78
CA LYS A 158 6.31 -0.09 -4.58
C LYS A 158 4.84 0.27 -4.88
N LYS A 159 4.08 -0.66 -5.48
CA LYS A 159 2.67 -0.46 -5.86
C LYS A 159 1.75 -0.86 -4.71
N VAL A 160 1.77 -0.07 -3.64
CA VAL A 160 0.87 -0.21 -2.49
C VAL A 160 0.20 1.11 -2.21
N GLY A 161 -1.11 1.09 -2.01
CA GLY A 161 -1.91 2.25 -1.68
C GLY A 161 -2.87 1.97 -0.53
N HIS A 162 -3.54 3.01 -0.03
CA HIS A 162 -4.60 2.84 0.97
C HIS A 162 -5.82 3.70 0.60
N ASN A 163 -6.98 3.31 1.11
CA ASN A 163 -8.27 3.93 0.79
C ASN A 163 -8.84 4.66 2.01
N GLY A 164 -8.40 5.90 2.19
CA GLY A 164 -8.81 6.77 3.29
C GLY A 164 -7.82 6.75 4.45
N THR A 165 -7.15 7.88 4.61
CA THR A 165 -6.21 8.11 5.70
C THR A 165 -6.88 7.94 7.06
N LEU A 166 -6.16 7.31 7.99
CA LEU A 166 -6.43 7.35 9.43
C LEU A 166 -5.33 8.17 10.09
N ASP A 167 -5.73 9.10 10.96
CA ASP A 167 -4.80 9.88 11.77
C ASP A 167 -3.95 8.95 12.67
N PRO A 168 -2.76 9.37 13.15
CA PRO A 168 -1.92 8.53 14.02
C PRO A 168 -2.65 8.06 15.30
N LEU A 169 -3.50 8.93 15.89
CA LEU A 169 -4.33 8.59 17.05
C LEU A 169 -5.39 7.53 16.73
N ALA A 170 -5.92 7.55 15.49
CA ALA A 170 -7.00 6.67 15.08
C ALA A 170 -6.53 5.22 14.87
N THR A 171 -7.43 4.28 15.13
CA THR A 171 -7.23 2.83 15.02
C THR A 171 -8.24 2.19 14.07
N GLY A 172 -8.09 0.90 13.85
CA GLY A 172 -9.09 0.08 13.15
C GLY A 172 -8.82 -0.10 11.67
N LEU A 173 -9.86 -0.33 10.89
CA LEU A 173 -9.81 -0.79 9.52
C LEU A 173 -9.10 0.19 8.59
N LEU A 174 -7.99 -0.23 8.01
CA LEU A 174 -7.33 0.42 6.88
C LEU A 174 -7.38 -0.53 5.68
N VAL A 175 -8.08 -0.13 4.62
CA VAL A 175 -8.16 -0.88 3.37
C VAL A 175 -6.92 -0.55 2.55
N VAL A 176 -6.07 -1.54 2.34
CA VAL A 176 -4.79 -1.43 1.60
C VAL A 176 -4.90 -2.17 0.28
N THR A 177 -4.42 -1.59 -0.78
CA THR A 177 -4.40 -2.19 -2.12
C THR A 177 -2.97 -2.50 -2.53
N VAL A 178 -2.78 -3.66 -3.17
CA VAL A 178 -1.48 -4.17 -3.58
C VAL A 178 -1.48 -4.39 -5.10
N ASN A 179 -0.42 -3.97 -5.75
CA ASN A 179 -0.16 -4.13 -7.18
C ASN A 179 -1.30 -3.58 -8.07
N ASN A 180 -1.90 -4.39 -8.93
CA ASN A 180 -2.94 -3.94 -9.85
C ASN A 180 -4.17 -3.37 -9.13
N ALA A 181 -4.45 -3.81 -7.91
CA ALA A 181 -5.57 -3.28 -7.13
C ALA A 181 -5.41 -1.80 -6.76
N THR A 182 -4.21 -1.22 -6.83
CA THR A 182 -4.04 0.24 -6.66
C THR A 182 -4.80 1.05 -7.71
N LYS A 183 -5.08 0.47 -8.88
CA LYS A 183 -5.82 1.13 -9.97
C LYS A 183 -7.30 1.34 -9.64
N ILE A 184 -7.85 0.61 -8.66
CA ILE A 184 -9.25 0.76 -8.22
C ILE A 184 -9.41 1.58 -6.95
N ASN A 185 -8.37 2.23 -6.45
CA ASN A 185 -8.40 3.03 -5.22
C ASN A 185 -9.52 4.08 -5.18
N GLU A 186 -9.82 4.71 -6.31
CA GLU A 186 -10.85 5.75 -6.38
C GLU A 186 -12.25 5.20 -6.05
N PHE A 187 -12.57 3.98 -6.50
CA PHE A 187 -13.85 3.32 -6.22
C PHE A 187 -13.95 2.96 -4.73
N LEU A 188 -12.92 2.32 -4.18
CA LEU A 188 -12.89 1.93 -2.78
C LEU A 188 -12.89 3.15 -1.82
N THR A 189 -12.30 4.26 -2.25
CA THR A 189 -12.29 5.51 -1.46
C THR A 189 -13.68 6.16 -1.40
N ALA A 190 -14.53 5.93 -2.41
CA ALA A 190 -15.88 6.47 -2.47
C ALA A 190 -16.82 5.85 -1.43
N TYR A 191 -16.50 4.66 -0.92
CA TYR A 191 -17.35 3.95 0.05
C TYR A 191 -17.58 4.75 1.32
N GLN A 192 -18.77 4.58 1.89
CA GLN A 192 -19.13 5.06 3.23
C GLN A 192 -18.22 4.45 4.30
N LYS A 193 -18.05 5.15 5.41
CA LYS A 193 -17.19 4.70 6.49
C LYS A 193 -17.92 4.76 7.82
N GLU A 194 -17.78 3.71 8.61
CA GLU A 194 -18.34 3.62 9.96
C GLU A 194 -17.23 3.83 10.97
N TYR A 195 -17.52 4.69 11.95
CA TYR A 195 -16.58 5.02 13.03
C TYR A 195 -17.24 4.90 14.39
N GLN A 196 -16.44 4.52 15.38
CA GLN A 196 -16.72 4.73 16.80
C GLN A 196 -15.76 5.80 17.32
N ALA A 197 -16.30 6.88 17.85
CA ALA A 197 -15.53 8.00 18.38
C ALA A 197 -15.83 8.21 19.85
N LYS A 198 -14.78 8.40 20.67
CA LYS A 198 -14.87 8.87 22.05
C LYS A 198 -14.53 10.35 22.09
N VAL A 199 -15.35 11.15 22.71
CA VAL A 199 -15.25 12.59 22.83
C VAL A 199 -14.91 12.96 24.26
N LEU A 200 -13.95 13.85 24.45
CA LEU A 200 -13.65 14.52 25.71
C LEU A 200 -14.48 15.81 25.78
N ILE A 201 -15.19 15.98 26.88
CA ILE A 201 -16.05 17.15 27.16
C ILE A 201 -15.21 18.21 27.88
N GLY A 202 -15.48 19.48 27.61
CA GLY A 202 -14.85 20.62 28.27
C GLY A 202 -13.47 21.01 27.77
N THR A 203 -12.98 20.41 26.67
CA THR A 203 -11.64 20.72 26.13
C THR A 203 -11.70 20.92 24.63
N ARG A 204 -11.00 21.95 24.12
CA ARG A 204 -10.74 22.17 22.69
C ARG A 204 -9.25 22.27 22.45
N THR A 205 -8.78 21.62 21.37
CA THR A 205 -7.37 21.61 20.96
C THR A 205 -7.23 22.16 19.54
N ASP A 206 -6.02 22.56 19.17
CA ASP A 206 -5.70 23.07 17.84
C ASP A 206 -5.80 21.99 16.74
N THR A 207 -5.61 20.73 17.06
CA THR A 207 -5.73 19.60 16.13
C THR A 207 -7.15 19.00 16.07
N GLY A 208 -8.03 19.33 17.04
CA GLY A 208 -9.34 18.72 17.22
C GLY A 208 -9.28 17.31 17.82
N ASP A 209 -8.11 16.85 18.28
CA ASP A 209 -7.90 15.61 19.02
C ASP A 209 -7.00 15.82 20.25
N ILE A 210 -6.95 14.85 21.16
CA ILE A 210 -6.20 14.97 22.42
C ILE A 210 -4.68 15.08 22.26
N THR A 211 -4.12 14.98 21.06
CA THR A 211 -2.68 15.11 20.82
C THR A 211 -2.27 16.56 20.55
N GLY A 212 -3.23 17.45 20.33
CA GLY A 212 -3.02 18.86 20.08
C GLY A 212 -2.79 19.68 21.34
N LYS A 213 -2.38 20.95 21.11
CA LYS A 213 -2.26 21.94 22.17
C LYS A 213 -3.65 22.37 22.63
N VAL A 214 -3.89 22.39 23.94
CA VAL A 214 -5.15 22.87 24.51
C VAL A 214 -5.28 24.36 24.25
N LEU A 215 -6.40 24.75 23.65
CA LEU A 215 -6.78 26.15 23.37
C LEU A 215 -7.81 26.65 24.37
N GLU A 216 -8.66 25.77 24.88
CA GLU A 216 -9.74 26.09 25.79
C GLU A 216 -10.04 24.91 26.69
N SER A 217 -10.30 25.15 27.98
CA SER A 217 -10.67 24.13 28.95
C SER A 217 -11.71 24.69 29.92
N ILE A 218 -12.78 23.92 30.16
CA ILE A 218 -13.85 24.21 31.13
C ILE A 218 -13.99 22.96 32.00
N GLU A 219 -13.78 23.08 33.33
CA GLU A 219 -13.79 21.94 34.24
C GLU A 219 -15.20 21.43 34.53
N ASP A 220 -16.14 22.34 34.72
CA ASP A 220 -17.55 21.98 35.00
C ASP A 220 -18.46 22.49 33.88
N THR A 221 -18.82 21.60 32.97
CA THR A 221 -19.63 21.92 31.80
C THR A 221 -21.12 21.79 32.02
N ASN A 222 -21.54 21.16 33.13
CA ASN A 222 -22.96 20.86 33.44
C ASN A 222 -23.73 20.21 32.28
N LEU A 223 -23.04 19.49 31.40
CA LEU A 223 -23.62 18.88 30.21
C LEU A 223 -24.38 17.60 30.54
N SER A 224 -25.70 17.67 30.43
CA SER A 224 -26.56 16.52 30.73
C SER A 224 -26.56 15.47 29.62
N LYS A 225 -26.82 14.20 29.98
CA LYS A 225 -27.00 13.11 29.00
C LYS A 225 -28.14 13.42 28.03
N ASP A 226 -29.22 14.05 28.49
CA ASP A 226 -30.37 14.39 27.65
C ASP A 226 -30.04 15.46 26.62
N ALA A 227 -29.20 16.45 26.96
CA ALA A 227 -28.70 17.43 25.99
C ALA A 227 -27.87 16.74 24.90
N ILE A 228 -26.98 15.80 25.25
CA ILE A 228 -26.19 15.03 24.28
C ILE A 228 -27.14 14.17 23.41
N LEU A 229 -28.12 13.48 23.98
CA LEU A 229 -29.10 12.68 23.25
C LEU A 229 -29.90 13.53 22.26
N LYS A 230 -30.35 14.70 22.70
CA LYS A 230 -31.06 15.65 21.84
C LYS A 230 -30.19 16.10 20.69
N MET A 231 -28.96 16.54 20.93
CA MET A 231 -27.98 16.95 19.91
C MET A 231 -27.74 15.82 18.89
N ILE A 232 -27.49 14.59 19.35
CA ILE A 232 -27.28 13.41 18.46
C ILE A 232 -28.49 13.18 17.55
N LYS A 233 -29.70 13.31 18.08
CA LYS A 233 -30.97 13.09 17.38
C LYS A 233 -31.24 14.18 16.33
N GLU A 234 -30.90 15.42 16.67
CA GLU A 234 -31.15 16.63 15.87
C GLU A 234 -29.96 17.01 14.98
N PHE A 235 -28.81 16.30 15.08
CA PHE A 235 -27.63 16.58 14.25
C PHE A 235 -27.95 16.51 12.75
N PRO A 236 -27.52 17.49 11.95
CA PRO A 236 -27.88 17.55 10.54
C PRO A 236 -27.40 16.32 9.78
N LYS A 237 -28.29 15.73 8.99
CA LYS A 237 -27.96 14.58 8.12
C LYS A 237 -27.08 14.93 6.95
N GLU A 238 -27.16 16.16 6.48
CA GLU A 238 -26.33 16.71 5.41
C GLU A 238 -25.96 18.16 5.77
N TYR A 239 -24.71 18.49 5.63
CA TYR A 239 -24.23 19.86 5.89
C TYR A 239 -22.89 20.14 5.24
N LEU A 240 -22.55 21.43 5.16
CA LEU A 240 -21.30 21.95 4.62
C LEU A 240 -20.25 21.99 5.74
N GLN A 241 -19.44 20.93 5.84
CA GLN A 241 -18.41 20.76 6.85
C GLN A 241 -17.12 21.47 6.45
N GLU A 242 -16.50 22.18 7.37
CA GLU A 242 -15.17 22.76 7.19
C GLU A 242 -14.10 21.67 7.34
N VAL A 243 -13.11 21.68 6.40
CA VAL A 243 -11.99 20.75 6.43
C VAL A 243 -10.99 21.19 7.49
N PRO A 244 -10.55 20.31 8.41
CA PRO A 244 -9.61 20.70 9.45
C PRO A 244 -8.24 21.09 8.86
N ILE A 245 -7.58 22.07 9.46
CA ILE A 245 -6.28 22.55 9.00
C ILE A 245 -5.21 21.44 9.00
N TYR A 246 -5.27 20.56 10.00
CA TYR A 246 -4.40 19.37 10.07
C TYR A 246 -4.94 18.24 9.17
N SER A 247 -4.95 18.47 7.85
CA SER A 247 -5.36 17.48 6.85
C SER A 247 -4.41 17.44 5.65
N ALA A 248 -4.49 16.37 4.86
CA ALA A 248 -3.71 16.19 3.63
C ALA A 248 -4.34 16.85 2.39
N VAL A 249 -5.41 17.64 2.57
CA VAL A 249 -6.05 18.39 1.48
C VAL A 249 -5.08 19.47 1.00
N LYS A 250 -4.96 19.60 -0.32
CA LYS A 250 -4.07 20.60 -0.93
C LYS A 250 -4.83 21.86 -1.32
N ILE A 251 -4.24 23.02 -0.99
CA ILE A 251 -4.62 24.33 -1.50
C ILE A 251 -3.38 24.97 -2.11
N ASN A 252 -3.47 25.45 -3.33
CA ASN A 252 -2.35 26.05 -4.06
C ASN A 252 -1.12 25.11 -4.10
N GLY A 253 -1.34 23.79 -4.30
CA GLY A 253 -0.27 22.81 -4.39
C GLY A 253 0.29 22.29 -3.06
N LYS A 254 0.04 22.99 -1.94
CA LYS A 254 0.56 22.71 -0.61
C LYS A 254 -0.52 22.11 0.29
N LYS A 255 -0.17 21.15 1.15
CA LYS A 255 -1.13 20.49 2.06
C LYS A 255 -1.48 21.40 3.23
N LEU A 256 -2.73 21.34 3.72
CA LEU A 256 -3.20 22.19 4.83
C LEU A 256 -2.35 22.04 6.09
N TYR A 257 -1.94 20.82 6.46
CA TYR A 257 -1.08 20.64 7.64
C TYR A 257 0.30 21.32 7.53
N GLU A 258 0.78 21.60 6.31
CA GLU A 258 2.04 22.34 6.09
C GLU A 258 1.86 23.82 6.39
N TYR A 259 0.69 24.39 6.03
CA TYR A 259 0.34 25.77 6.44
C TYR A 259 0.24 25.87 7.97
N ALA A 260 -0.41 24.90 8.64
CA ALA A 260 -0.51 24.88 10.09
C ALA A 260 0.87 24.88 10.78
N ARG A 261 1.80 24.05 10.30
CA ARG A 261 3.17 23.95 10.85
C ARG A 261 3.98 25.23 10.66
N GLU A 262 3.73 25.99 9.58
CA GLU A 262 4.38 27.26 9.32
C GLU A 262 3.69 28.45 10.00
N GLY A 263 2.61 28.23 10.75
CA GLY A 263 1.82 29.28 11.37
C GLY A 263 1.14 30.22 10.37
N LYS A 264 0.97 29.77 9.12
CA LYS A 264 0.34 30.59 8.06
C LYS A 264 -1.17 30.37 8.04
N SER A 265 -1.92 31.49 8.01
CA SER A 265 -3.37 31.43 7.82
C SER A 265 -3.72 31.08 6.36
N VAL A 266 -4.77 30.27 6.20
CA VAL A 266 -5.32 29.88 4.91
C VAL A 266 -6.83 29.71 5.05
N THR A 267 -7.59 30.08 4.03
CA THR A 267 -9.04 29.87 4.01
C THR A 267 -9.31 28.37 3.88
N LEU A 268 -9.97 27.80 4.89
CA LEU A 268 -10.28 26.37 4.92
C LEU A 268 -11.42 26.06 3.95
N PRO A 269 -11.28 25.03 3.11
CA PRO A 269 -12.35 24.65 2.19
C PRO A 269 -13.46 23.95 2.96
N LYS A 270 -14.70 24.08 2.42
CA LYS A 270 -15.87 23.38 2.94
C LYS A 270 -16.29 22.29 1.97
N ARG A 271 -16.88 21.22 2.51
CA ARG A 271 -17.35 20.04 1.73
C ARG A 271 -18.73 19.62 2.20
N ASN A 272 -19.60 19.29 1.25
CA ASN A 272 -20.85 18.62 1.58
C ASN A 272 -20.54 17.23 2.07
N VAL A 273 -21.06 16.88 3.25
CA VAL A 273 -20.95 15.57 3.88
C VAL A 273 -22.32 15.10 4.32
N SER A 274 -22.52 13.76 4.28
CA SER A 274 -23.76 13.14 4.74
C SER A 274 -23.48 12.25 5.96
N ILE A 275 -24.31 12.38 6.97
CA ILE A 275 -24.36 11.56 8.17
C ILE A 275 -25.48 10.55 8.01
N ILE A 276 -25.14 9.32 7.68
CA ILE A 276 -26.11 8.26 7.31
C ILE A 276 -26.72 7.64 8.56
N ASP A 277 -25.88 7.43 9.57
CA ASP A 277 -26.31 6.93 10.87
C ASP A 277 -25.48 7.61 11.98
N LEU A 278 -26.12 7.94 13.10
CA LEU A 278 -25.48 8.54 14.26
C LEU A 278 -26.19 8.05 15.53
N LYS A 279 -25.45 7.35 16.40
CA LYS A 279 -25.96 6.74 17.61
C LYS A 279 -25.06 7.01 18.80
N LEU A 280 -25.64 7.44 19.92
CA LEU A 280 -24.96 7.52 21.19
C LEU A 280 -24.77 6.11 21.76
N LEU A 281 -23.55 5.78 22.21
CA LEU A 281 -23.22 4.49 22.82
C LEU A 281 -23.12 4.58 24.34
N SER A 282 -22.45 5.60 24.86
CA SER A 282 -22.25 5.79 26.31
C SER A 282 -21.97 7.26 26.62
N VAL A 283 -22.26 7.64 27.85
CA VAL A 283 -21.98 8.96 28.45
C VAL A 283 -21.38 8.77 29.82
N THR A 284 -20.37 9.54 30.15
CA THR A 284 -19.77 9.70 31.49
C THR A 284 -19.72 11.19 31.81
N PRO A 285 -19.38 11.62 33.02
CA PRO A 285 -19.29 13.06 33.33
C PRO A 285 -18.31 13.84 32.44
N THR A 286 -17.24 13.21 31.98
CA THR A 286 -16.17 13.86 31.18
C THR A 286 -16.10 13.42 29.75
N THR A 287 -16.83 12.39 29.33
CA THR A 287 -16.76 11.85 27.97
C THR A 287 -18.10 11.31 27.49
N PHE A 288 -18.28 11.30 26.16
CA PHE A 288 -19.30 10.44 25.55
C PHE A 288 -18.74 9.70 24.36
N THR A 289 -19.35 8.59 23.99
CA THR A 289 -18.96 7.77 22.84
C THR A 289 -20.15 7.64 21.92
N PHE A 290 -19.91 7.86 20.64
CA PHE A 290 -20.89 7.66 19.58
C PHE A 290 -20.37 6.77 18.46
N LYS A 291 -21.29 6.19 17.71
CA LYS A 291 -21.06 5.46 16.47
C LYS A 291 -21.70 6.23 15.33
N THR A 292 -21.02 6.35 14.22
CA THR A 292 -21.56 7.05 13.05
C THR A 292 -21.13 6.39 11.73
N THR A 293 -22.02 6.42 10.74
CA THR A 293 -21.70 6.10 9.35
C THR A 293 -21.80 7.36 8.51
N VAL A 294 -20.75 7.67 7.78
CA VAL A 294 -20.59 8.94 7.06
C VAL A 294 -20.18 8.73 5.61
N SER A 295 -20.48 9.72 4.78
CA SER A 295 -20.04 9.76 3.39
C SER A 295 -18.52 9.99 3.28
N LYS A 296 -17.97 9.80 2.07
CA LYS A 296 -16.60 10.18 1.72
C LYS A 296 -16.34 11.65 2.05
N GLY A 297 -15.18 11.90 2.65
CA GLY A 297 -14.67 13.25 2.89
C GLY A 297 -15.11 13.87 4.21
N CYS A 298 -15.98 13.23 4.97
CA CYS A 298 -16.33 13.66 6.33
C CYS A 298 -15.14 13.48 7.29
N TYR A 299 -14.86 14.53 8.06
CA TYR A 299 -13.86 14.53 9.13
C TYR A 299 -14.54 14.45 10.50
N ILE A 300 -14.27 13.37 11.22
CA ILE A 300 -14.90 13.15 12.56
C ILE A 300 -14.42 14.22 13.55
N ARG A 301 -13.20 14.75 13.44
CA ARG A 301 -12.71 15.87 14.26
C ARG A 301 -13.55 17.12 14.08
N SER A 302 -13.79 17.53 12.83
CA SER A 302 -14.69 18.68 12.54
C SER A 302 -16.12 18.41 12.98
N MET A 303 -16.63 17.18 12.79
CA MET A 303 -17.96 16.80 13.28
C MET A 303 -18.10 16.96 14.80
N ILE A 304 -17.06 16.59 15.56
CA ILE A 304 -17.03 16.74 17.02
C ILE A 304 -16.98 18.24 17.40
N GLU A 305 -16.19 19.03 16.69
CA GLU A 305 -16.17 20.47 16.90
C GLU A 305 -17.53 21.13 16.62
N ASP A 306 -18.23 20.72 15.56
CA ASP A 306 -19.56 21.20 15.22
C ASP A 306 -20.60 20.74 16.27
N MET A 307 -20.49 19.53 16.82
CA MET A 307 -21.28 19.09 17.99
C MET A 307 -21.05 20.01 19.20
N GLY A 308 -19.80 20.40 19.44
CA GLY A 308 -19.43 21.34 20.50
C GLY A 308 -20.10 22.70 20.34
N LYS A 309 -20.14 23.24 19.13
CA LYS A 309 -20.83 24.51 18.81
C LYS A 309 -22.34 24.41 19.10
N ILE A 310 -22.97 23.27 18.77
CA ILE A 310 -24.41 23.05 19.05
C ILE A 310 -24.66 22.96 20.55
N LEU A 311 -23.78 22.28 21.29
CA LEU A 311 -23.94 22.10 22.76
C LEU A 311 -23.47 23.32 23.59
N GLY A 312 -22.77 24.27 22.96
CA GLY A 312 -22.18 25.41 23.67
C GLY A 312 -21.00 25.02 24.58
N VAL A 313 -20.35 23.87 24.33
CA VAL A 313 -19.30 23.32 25.20
C VAL A 313 -18.10 22.87 24.29
N PRO A 314 -16.86 23.22 24.66
CA PRO A 314 -15.70 22.74 23.91
C PRO A 314 -15.59 21.21 23.95
N LEU A 315 -15.39 20.60 22.77
CA LEU A 315 -15.28 19.16 22.60
C LEU A 315 -14.02 18.79 21.82
N THR A 316 -13.42 17.67 22.17
CA THR A 316 -12.22 17.15 21.50
C THR A 316 -12.32 15.64 21.28
N MET A 317 -11.80 15.14 20.17
CA MET A 317 -11.74 13.71 19.89
C MET A 317 -10.69 13.03 20.78
N ALA A 318 -11.14 12.18 21.71
CA ALA A 318 -10.27 11.42 22.61
C ALA A 318 -9.75 10.13 21.95
N SER A 319 -10.58 9.45 21.14
CA SER A 319 -10.18 8.31 20.34
C SER A 319 -11.10 8.14 19.13
N LEU A 320 -10.57 7.49 18.10
CA LEU A 320 -11.30 7.15 16.89
C LEU A 320 -10.96 5.74 16.46
N LYS A 321 -11.98 4.95 16.12
CA LYS A 321 -11.83 3.61 15.57
C LYS A 321 -12.70 3.47 14.32
N ARG A 322 -12.10 3.22 13.16
CA ARG A 322 -12.86 2.89 11.95
C ARG A 322 -13.22 1.42 11.96
N THR A 323 -14.51 1.11 11.97
CA THR A 323 -15.07 -0.24 12.08
C THR A 323 -15.47 -0.82 10.73
N LYS A 324 -15.89 0.04 9.76
CA LYS A 324 -16.25 -0.41 8.40
C LYS A 324 -15.86 0.61 7.33
N GLN A 325 -15.70 0.10 6.11
CA GLN A 325 -15.59 0.90 4.89
C GLN A 325 -16.27 0.14 3.74
N GLY A 326 -17.45 0.62 3.29
CA GLY A 326 -18.33 -0.18 2.46
C GLY A 326 -18.66 -1.49 3.15
N ASP A 327 -18.50 -2.60 2.44
CA ASP A 327 -18.75 -3.95 2.96
C ASP A 327 -17.57 -4.52 3.76
N PHE A 328 -16.42 -3.87 3.72
CA PHE A 328 -15.25 -4.31 4.51
C PHE A 328 -15.43 -4.02 5.98
N SER A 329 -15.22 -5.03 6.82
CA SER A 329 -15.35 -4.96 8.28
C SER A 329 -13.99 -5.06 8.98
N LEU A 330 -13.86 -4.40 10.12
CA LEU A 330 -12.70 -4.56 10.99
C LEU A 330 -12.56 -5.99 11.54
N THR A 331 -13.64 -6.75 11.63
CA THR A 331 -13.63 -8.16 12.05
C THR A 331 -12.80 -9.03 11.12
N ASP A 332 -12.71 -8.65 9.85
CA ASP A 332 -11.99 -9.40 8.81
C ASP A 332 -10.54 -8.89 8.63
N ALA A 333 -10.19 -7.82 9.36
CA ALA A 333 -8.89 -7.20 9.26
C ALA A 333 -7.83 -7.94 10.08
N LYS A 334 -6.65 -8.12 9.49
CA LYS A 334 -5.48 -8.72 10.16
C LYS A 334 -4.63 -7.65 10.85
N ASN A 335 -4.00 -8.01 11.96
CA ASN A 335 -2.94 -7.18 12.54
C ASN A 335 -1.68 -7.26 11.68
N LEU A 336 -0.86 -6.21 11.66
CA LEU A 336 0.36 -6.19 10.85
C LEU A 336 1.30 -7.37 11.15
N ALA A 337 1.34 -7.88 12.37
CA ALA A 337 2.18 -9.02 12.73
C ALA A 337 1.74 -10.33 12.05
N GLU A 338 0.46 -10.45 11.71
CA GLU A 338 -0.16 -11.65 11.11
C GLU A 338 -0.10 -11.64 9.57
N ILE A 339 0.35 -10.52 8.98
CA ILE A 339 0.41 -10.35 7.54
C ILE A 339 1.78 -10.81 7.05
N GLU A 340 1.81 -11.93 6.37
CA GLU A 340 2.98 -12.47 5.68
C GLU A 340 2.80 -12.35 4.16
N GLU A 341 3.85 -12.58 3.39
CA GLU A 341 3.83 -12.52 1.92
C GLU A 341 2.79 -13.48 1.30
N ASN A 342 2.54 -14.62 1.96
CA ASN A 342 1.60 -15.64 1.51
C ASN A 342 0.15 -15.36 1.90
N VAL A 343 -0.15 -14.27 2.63
CA VAL A 343 -1.51 -13.92 3.03
C VAL A 343 -2.43 -13.85 1.82
N GLU A 344 -3.65 -14.33 1.98
CA GLU A 344 -4.69 -14.23 0.96
C GLU A 344 -5.17 -12.79 0.82
N LEU A 345 -5.25 -12.31 -0.41
CA LEU A 345 -5.78 -10.99 -0.75
C LEU A 345 -7.18 -11.12 -1.32
N ILE A 346 -8.07 -10.20 -0.95
CA ILE A 346 -9.39 -10.08 -1.57
C ILE A 346 -9.18 -9.67 -3.03
N SER A 347 -9.82 -10.38 -3.95
CA SER A 347 -9.70 -10.11 -5.39
C SER A 347 -10.34 -8.76 -5.77
N ILE A 348 -9.93 -8.19 -6.91
CA ILE A 348 -10.55 -6.97 -7.45
C ILE A 348 -12.03 -7.23 -7.75
N LYS A 349 -12.38 -8.41 -8.25
CA LYS A 349 -13.76 -8.83 -8.52
C LYS A 349 -14.61 -8.75 -7.26
N ASP A 350 -14.14 -9.36 -6.17
CA ASP A 350 -14.89 -9.45 -4.92
C ASP A 350 -14.98 -8.08 -4.24
N ALA A 351 -13.91 -7.28 -4.30
CA ALA A 351 -13.87 -5.94 -3.73
C ALA A 351 -14.81 -4.95 -4.41
N LEU A 352 -15.03 -5.10 -5.71
CA LEU A 352 -15.93 -4.25 -6.51
C LEU A 352 -17.32 -4.89 -6.70
N GLN A 353 -17.49 -6.16 -6.34
CA GLN A 353 -18.72 -6.94 -6.56
C GLN A 353 -19.21 -6.91 -8.01
N VAL A 354 -18.25 -6.98 -8.96
CA VAL A 354 -18.53 -6.95 -10.39
C VAL A 354 -18.52 -8.35 -10.98
N LYS A 355 -19.32 -8.56 -12.03
CA LYS A 355 -19.24 -9.77 -12.84
C LYS A 355 -17.93 -9.83 -13.60
N THR A 356 -17.48 -11.05 -13.88
CA THR A 356 -16.29 -11.33 -14.69
C THR A 356 -16.67 -12.04 -15.97
N ARG A 357 -15.86 -11.84 -17.02
CA ARG A 357 -15.99 -12.57 -18.29
C ARG A 357 -14.58 -12.98 -18.74
N GLU A 358 -14.38 -14.29 -18.87
CA GLU A 358 -13.18 -14.83 -19.51
C GLU A 358 -13.30 -14.61 -21.02
N ILE A 359 -12.19 -14.25 -21.68
CA ILE A 359 -12.19 -13.88 -23.10
C ILE A 359 -11.06 -14.59 -23.84
N ASP A 360 -11.29 -14.78 -25.14
CA ASP A 360 -10.29 -15.30 -26.07
C ASP A 360 -9.23 -14.26 -26.45
N LYS A 361 -8.18 -14.73 -27.13
CA LYS A 361 -7.05 -13.88 -27.55
C LYS A 361 -7.44 -12.77 -28.51
N ASP A 362 -8.46 -12.95 -29.34
CA ASP A 362 -8.88 -11.97 -30.33
C ASP A 362 -9.65 -10.82 -29.69
N LEU A 363 -10.55 -11.13 -28.77
CA LEU A 363 -11.23 -10.12 -27.97
C LEU A 363 -10.24 -9.42 -27.00
N ALA A 364 -9.27 -10.16 -26.46
CA ALA A 364 -8.22 -9.58 -25.60
C ALA A 364 -7.40 -8.53 -26.34
N LYS A 365 -7.06 -8.75 -27.62
CA LYS A 365 -6.37 -7.72 -28.45
C LYS A 365 -7.19 -6.44 -28.58
N LYS A 366 -8.51 -6.56 -28.84
CA LYS A 366 -9.42 -5.41 -28.93
C LYS A 366 -9.52 -4.67 -27.60
N ILE A 367 -9.60 -5.40 -26.49
CA ILE A 367 -9.64 -4.80 -25.15
C ILE A 367 -8.31 -4.11 -24.81
N LYS A 368 -7.16 -4.72 -25.11
CA LYS A 368 -5.83 -4.13 -24.90
C LYS A 368 -5.65 -2.82 -25.68
N SER A 369 -6.27 -2.70 -26.87
CA SER A 369 -6.29 -1.45 -27.64
C SER A 369 -7.30 -0.41 -27.14
N GLY A 370 -8.07 -0.71 -26.09
CA GLY A 370 -9.08 0.20 -25.53
C GLY A 370 -10.34 0.33 -26.38
N SER A 371 -10.63 -0.63 -27.25
CA SER A 371 -11.80 -0.60 -28.13
C SER A 371 -13.11 -0.56 -27.36
N LYS A 372 -14.09 0.17 -27.89
CA LYS A 372 -15.46 0.13 -27.37
C LYS A 372 -16.08 -1.23 -27.69
N ILE A 373 -16.79 -1.81 -26.72
CA ILE A 373 -17.47 -3.10 -26.86
C ILE A 373 -18.88 -3.02 -26.29
N ARG A 374 -19.75 -3.93 -26.69
CA ARG A 374 -21.09 -4.05 -26.10
C ARG A 374 -21.04 -4.96 -24.88
N ILE A 375 -21.62 -4.52 -23.77
CA ILE A 375 -21.86 -5.32 -22.57
C ILE A 375 -23.27 -5.02 -22.05
N ASP A 376 -23.85 -5.98 -21.34
CA ASP A 376 -25.17 -5.83 -20.74
C ASP A 376 -25.07 -5.24 -19.33
N GLU A 377 -23.99 -5.55 -18.63
CA GLU A 377 -23.71 -5.09 -17.27
C GLU A 377 -23.27 -3.63 -17.23
N ASN A 378 -23.61 -2.91 -16.14
CA ASN A 378 -23.11 -1.56 -15.89
C ASN A 378 -21.58 -1.50 -15.79
N MET A 379 -20.99 -2.52 -15.14
CA MET A 379 -19.55 -2.75 -15.09
C MET A 379 -19.23 -4.23 -15.28
N LEU A 380 -18.14 -4.51 -16.00
CA LEU A 380 -17.68 -5.87 -16.28
C LEU A 380 -16.16 -5.93 -16.22
N LEU A 381 -15.63 -6.91 -15.48
CA LEU A 381 -14.20 -7.19 -15.40
C LEU A 381 -13.87 -8.32 -16.40
N PHE A 382 -13.08 -7.99 -17.42
CA PHE A 382 -12.57 -8.96 -18.37
C PHE A 382 -11.31 -9.64 -17.84
N LEU A 383 -11.27 -10.95 -18.01
CA LEU A 383 -10.15 -11.81 -17.65
C LEU A 383 -9.54 -12.42 -18.93
N GLU A 384 -8.22 -12.55 -18.94
CA GLU A 384 -7.44 -13.31 -19.93
C GLU A 384 -6.57 -14.32 -19.17
N ASP A 385 -6.75 -15.61 -19.44
CA ASP A 385 -6.08 -16.72 -18.73
C ASP A 385 -6.24 -16.60 -17.19
N GLY A 386 -7.45 -16.29 -16.73
CA GLY A 386 -7.80 -16.14 -15.31
C GLY A 386 -7.25 -14.89 -14.62
N LYS A 387 -6.60 -13.97 -15.35
CA LYS A 387 -6.02 -12.73 -14.81
C LYS A 387 -6.82 -11.51 -15.24
N GLU A 388 -6.92 -10.52 -14.35
CA GLU A 388 -7.60 -9.26 -14.65
C GLU A 388 -6.92 -8.54 -15.82
N LEU A 389 -7.67 -8.32 -16.89
CA LEU A 389 -7.22 -7.58 -18.06
C LEU A 389 -7.70 -6.13 -18.03
N ALA A 390 -9.01 -5.93 -17.90
CA ALA A 390 -9.59 -4.60 -17.90
C ALA A 390 -10.97 -4.55 -17.23
N LEU A 391 -11.24 -3.47 -16.51
CA LEU A 391 -12.57 -3.11 -16.03
C LEU A 391 -13.21 -2.15 -17.03
N TYR A 392 -14.38 -2.52 -17.53
CA TYR A 392 -15.17 -1.71 -18.45
C TYR A 392 -16.43 -1.19 -17.76
N MET A 393 -16.85 -0.01 -18.17
CA MET A 393 -18.09 0.62 -17.73
C MET A 393 -18.96 0.94 -18.92
N LYS A 394 -20.25 0.59 -18.82
CA LYS A 394 -21.26 0.90 -19.83
C LYS A 394 -21.54 2.40 -19.87
N ILE A 395 -21.53 2.96 -21.07
CA ILE A 395 -21.90 4.34 -21.36
C ILE A 395 -22.81 4.26 -22.59
N ASP A 396 -24.08 4.48 -22.37
CA ASP A 396 -25.14 4.31 -23.40
C ASP A 396 -25.13 2.87 -23.99
N ASP A 397 -24.99 2.72 -25.29
CA ASP A 397 -25.02 1.42 -25.99
C ASP A 397 -23.68 0.67 -25.97
N TYR A 398 -22.61 1.30 -25.48
CA TYR A 398 -21.25 0.74 -25.49
C TYR A 398 -20.59 0.86 -24.13
N ALA A 399 -19.64 -0.02 -23.89
CA ALA A 399 -18.74 0.09 -22.77
C ALA A 399 -17.36 0.57 -23.22
N LYS A 400 -16.72 1.35 -22.34
CA LYS A 400 -15.34 1.84 -22.49
C LYS A 400 -14.47 1.32 -21.36
N PRO A 401 -13.15 1.18 -21.59
CA PRO A 401 -12.24 0.84 -20.53
C PRO A 401 -12.23 1.93 -19.44
N LEU A 402 -12.52 1.52 -18.23
CA LEU A 402 -12.44 2.33 -17.04
C LEU A 402 -11.06 2.19 -16.39
N LYS A 403 -10.54 0.95 -16.33
CA LYS A 403 -9.19 0.62 -15.88
C LYS A 403 -8.60 -0.53 -16.70
N MET A 404 -7.34 -0.37 -17.10
CA MET A 404 -6.55 -1.43 -17.72
C MET A 404 -5.59 -2.02 -16.68
N PHE A 405 -5.58 -3.34 -16.48
CA PHE A 405 -4.72 -4.02 -15.52
C PHE A 405 -3.47 -4.61 -16.18
N SER A 406 -3.59 -5.11 -17.41
CA SER A 406 -2.46 -5.50 -18.25
C SER A 406 -2.41 -4.61 -19.48
N THR A 407 -1.21 -4.13 -19.82
CA THR A 407 -0.99 -3.25 -20.99
C THR A 407 -0.05 -3.88 -22.01
N LYS A 408 0.47 -5.09 -21.76
CA LYS A 408 1.33 -5.83 -22.72
C LYS A 408 1.18 -7.34 -22.51
#